data_cd76733115204173145c99b2cb3068a1
#
_entry.id   cd76733115204173145c99b2cb3068a1
#
_cell.length_a   1.000
_cell.length_b   1.000
_cell.length_c   1.000
_cell.angle_alpha   90.00
_cell.angle_beta   90.00
_cell.angle_gamma   90.00
#
_symmetry.space_group_name_H-M   'P 1'
#
loop_
_entity.id
_entity.type
_entity.pdbx_description
1 polymer ?
#
loop_
_entity_poly.entity_id
_entity_poly.type
_entity_poly.pdbx_seq_one_letter_code
_entity_poly.pdbx_strand_id
1 'polypeptide(L)'
;GAISIAIATEAALKGFKLSVVAVEKSAEAAIWLNKNIAKYDLPIRVVIEDVATALPDVKADIVVANPPYIPNDEKLSIEVDKYEPEIALRGGPLDGMQIPQQFIEAAERLLKPGGFFITEHHERQGELIRKVLAKNFLPPQTHADLTGRDRFTSAIRR
;
A
#
# COMPACT_ATOMS: atom_id res chain seq x y z
N GLY A 1 -1.41 10.25 -0.12
CA GLY A 1 -2.32 10.00 -1.23
C GLY A 1 -1.67 9.92 -2.61
N ALA A 2 -0.33 9.93 -2.72
CA ALA A 2 0.36 9.98 -4.01
C ALA A 2 -0.07 8.85 -4.97
N ILE A 3 -0.16 7.62 -4.47
CA ILE A 3 -0.52 6.45 -5.29
C ILE A 3 -1.95 6.58 -5.85
N SER A 4 -2.94 6.89 -5.01
CA SER A 4 -4.33 7.00 -5.44
C SER A 4 -4.53 8.13 -6.46
N ILE A 5 -3.86 9.26 -6.26
CA ILE A 5 -3.87 10.39 -7.18
C ILE A 5 -3.21 10.02 -8.52
N ALA A 6 -2.03 9.38 -8.49
CA ALA A 6 -1.34 8.95 -9.69
C ALA A 6 -2.20 7.97 -10.51
N ILE A 7 -2.78 6.95 -9.86
CA ILE A 7 -3.64 5.96 -10.54
C ILE A 7 -4.86 6.64 -11.16
N ALA A 8 -5.56 7.52 -10.43
CA ALA A 8 -6.73 8.20 -10.95
C ALA A 8 -6.41 9.12 -12.13
N THR A 9 -5.27 9.84 -12.04
CA THR A 9 -4.80 10.74 -13.10
C THR A 9 -4.43 9.95 -14.36
N GLU A 10 -3.61 8.91 -14.23
CA GLU A 10 -3.20 8.09 -15.37
C GLU A 10 -4.38 7.38 -16.04
N ALA A 11 -5.34 6.90 -15.23
CA ALA A 11 -6.56 6.28 -15.78
C ALA A 11 -7.38 7.29 -16.58
N ALA A 12 -7.57 8.50 -16.06
CA ALA A 12 -8.30 9.56 -16.74
C ALA A 12 -7.63 9.95 -18.06
N LEU A 13 -6.30 10.11 -18.07
CA LEU A 13 -5.53 10.42 -19.28
C LEU A 13 -5.64 9.34 -20.35
N LYS A 14 -5.81 8.08 -19.94
CA LYS A 14 -5.97 6.94 -20.86
C LYS A 14 -7.43 6.61 -21.17
N GLY A 15 -8.38 7.41 -20.69
CA GLY A 15 -9.82 7.22 -20.94
C GLY A 15 -10.46 6.07 -20.14
N PHE A 16 -9.78 5.54 -19.11
CA PHE A 16 -10.36 4.53 -18.21
C PHE A 16 -11.20 5.18 -17.12
N LYS A 17 -12.36 4.58 -16.84
CA LYS A 17 -13.20 4.95 -15.69
C LYS A 17 -12.87 4.02 -14.53
N LEU A 18 -12.27 4.55 -13.48
CA LEU A 18 -11.97 3.83 -12.25
C LEU A 18 -12.79 4.39 -11.08
N SER A 19 -13.18 3.49 -10.17
CA SER A 19 -13.65 3.86 -8.83
C SER A 19 -12.46 3.69 -7.89
N VAL A 20 -11.87 4.80 -7.44
CA VAL A 20 -10.70 4.79 -6.57
C VAL A 20 -11.12 5.10 -5.14
N VAL A 21 -10.67 4.27 -4.20
CA VAL A 21 -10.83 4.49 -2.76
C VAL A 21 -9.45 4.55 -2.12
N ALA A 22 -9.17 5.62 -1.40
CA ALA A 22 -7.97 5.78 -0.59
C ALA A 22 -8.31 5.54 0.88
N VAL A 23 -7.61 4.61 1.52
CA VAL A 23 -7.72 4.36 2.96
C VAL A 23 -6.52 5.00 3.66
N GLU A 24 -6.79 5.84 4.64
CA GLU A 24 -5.79 6.54 5.44
C GLU A 24 -6.16 6.42 6.92
N LYS A 25 -5.21 5.99 7.75
CA LYS A 25 -5.45 5.84 9.20
C LYS A 25 -5.34 7.17 9.95
N SER A 26 -4.43 8.05 9.53
CA SER A 26 -4.20 9.34 10.16
C SER A 26 -5.20 10.38 9.69
N ALA A 27 -6.01 10.93 10.60
CA ALA A 27 -6.91 12.04 10.29
C ALA A 27 -6.15 13.30 9.83
N GLU A 28 -4.95 13.53 10.36
CA GLU A 28 -4.09 14.65 9.97
C GLU A 28 -3.57 14.50 8.54
N ALA A 29 -3.09 13.29 8.18
CA ALA A 29 -2.66 12.98 6.82
C ALA A 29 -3.84 13.05 5.83
N ALA A 30 -5.05 12.67 6.26
CA ALA A 30 -6.25 12.75 5.44
C ALA A 30 -6.63 14.19 5.07
N ILE A 31 -6.30 15.20 5.88
CA ILE A 31 -6.48 16.62 5.53
C ILE A 31 -5.67 16.96 4.27
N TRP A 32 -4.41 16.56 4.24
CA TRP A 32 -3.54 16.81 3.09
C TRP A 32 -3.94 15.97 1.87
N LEU A 33 -4.35 14.71 2.08
CA LEU A 33 -4.90 13.86 1.03
C LEU A 33 -6.09 14.53 0.35
N ASN A 34 -7.07 15.00 1.12
CA ASN A 34 -8.25 15.69 0.58
C ASN A 34 -7.89 16.99 -0.15
N LYS A 35 -6.95 17.80 0.37
CA LYS A 35 -6.47 19.00 -0.32
C LYS A 35 -5.84 18.66 -1.68
N ASN A 36 -5.06 17.61 -1.74
CA ASN A 36 -4.42 17.18 -2.99
C ASN A 36 -5.46 16.63 -3.98
N ILE A 37 -6.42 15.83 -3.52
CA ILE A 37 -7.52 15.33 -4.37
C ILE A 37 -8.29 16.50 -4.98
N ALA A 38 -8.67 17.49 -4.16
CA ALA A 38 -9.38 18.68 -4.64
C ALA A 38 -8.56 19.51 -5.65
N LYS A 39 -7.23 19.61 -5.43
CA LYS A 39 -6.34 20.33 -6.36
C LYS A 39 -6.33 19.74 -7.77
N TYR A 40 -6.46 18.42 -7.88
CA TYR A 40 -6.44 17.70 -9.17
C TYR A 40 -7.84 17.35 -9.68
N ASP A 41 -8.90 17.76 -8.97
CA ASP A 41 -10.32 17.48 -9.31
C ASP A 41 -10.58 16.00 -9.62
N LEU A 42 -10.09 15.10 -8.75
CA LEU A 42 -10.16 13.66 -8.97
C LEU A 42 -11.29 13.00 -8.18
N PRO A 43 -12.04 12.07 -8.78
CA PRO A 43 -13.13 11.35 -8.13
C PRO A 43 -12.63 10.21 -7.21
N ILE A 44 -11.88 10.58 -6.17
CA ILE A 44 -11.32 9.63 -5.19
C ILE A 44 -12.13 9.71 -3.90
N ARG A 45 -12.67 8.59 -3.43
CA ARG A 45 -13.30 8.47 -2.11
C ARG A 45 -12.22 8.24 -1.05
N VAL A 46 -12.23 9.06 -0.01
CA VAL A 46 -11.33 8.88 1.16
C VAL A 46 -12.09 8.19 2.29
N VAL A 47 -11.46 7.22 2.91
CA VAL A 47 -11.93 6.51 4.11
C VAL A 47 -10.86 6.64 5.19
N ILE A 48 -11.24 7.22 6.34
CA ILE A 48 -10.32 7.42 7.46
C ILE A 48 -10.52 6.28 8.45
N GLU A 49 -9.79 5.19 8.25
CA GLU A 49 -9.90 3.96 9.04
C GLU A 49 -8.58 3.20 9.03
N ASP A 50 -8.44 2.28 9.99
CA ASP A 50 -7.35 1.30 9.98
C ASP A 50 -7.56 0.28 8.85
N VAL A 51 -6.47 -0.07 8.15
CA VAL A 51 -6.50 -1.03 7.03
C VAL A 51 -7.08 -2.39 7.44
N ALA A 52 -6.89 -2.80 8.68
CA ALA A 52 -7.37 -4.08 9.19
C ALA A 52 -8.90 -4.18 9.18
N THR A 53 -9.61 -3.07 9.37
CA THR A 53 -11.08 -3.03 9.48
C THR A 53 -11.77 -2.28 8.35
N ALA A 54 -11.03 -1.45 7.63
CA ALA A 54 -11.59 -0.61 6.57
C ALA A 54 -12.32 -1.42 5.49
N LEU A 55 -13.41 -0.87 5.00
CA LEU A 55 -14.13 -1.36 3.81
C LEU A 55 -14.63 -2.83 3.93
N PRO A 56 -15.36 -3.23 4.99
CA PRO A 56 -15.70 -4.62 5.26
C PRO A 56 -16.51 -5.29 4.12
N ASP A 57 -17.35 -4.52 3.42
CA ASP A 57 -18.26 -5.02 2.37
C ASP A 57 -17.80 -4.71 0.95
N VAL A 58 -16.58 -4.19 0.78
CA VAL A 58 -16.05 -3.81 -0.53
C VAL A 58 -15.29 -4.97 -1.16
N LYS A 59 -15.50 -5.17 -2.48
CA LYS A 59 -14.67 -6.02 -3.32
C LYS A 59 -14.02 -5.20 -4.43
N ALA A 60 -12.70 -5.33 -4.52
CA ALA A 60 -11.86 -4.59 -5.46
C ALA A 60 -11.26 -5.49 -6.53
N ASP A 61 -10.99 -4.93 -7.68
CA ASP A 61 -10.24 -5.60 -8.75
C ASP A 61 -8.73 -5.43 -8.54
N ILE A 62 -8.32 -4.32 -7.92
CA ILE A 62 -6.91 -3.98 -7.67
C ILE A 62 -6.77 -3.42 -6.25
N VAL A 63 -5.75 -3.86 -5.54
CA VAL A 63 -5.29 -3.27 -4.28
C VAL A 63 -3.81 -2.92 -4.42
N VAL A 64 -3.48 -1.67 -4.09
CA VAL A 64 -2.10 -1.16 -4.12
C VAL A 64 -1.76 -0.62 -2.73
N ALA A 65 -0.59 -0.99 -2.21
CA ALA A 65 -0.15 -0.60 -0.89
C ALA A 65 1.31 -0.16 -0.85
N ASN A 66 1.58 0.87 -0.05
CA ASN A 66 2.91 1.20 0.45
C ASN A 66 2.81 1.28 1.98
N PRO A 67 2.88 0.13 2.67
CA PRO A 67 2.77 0.09 4.12
C PRO A 67 4.04 0.59 4.80
N PRO A 68 3.99 1.01 6.07
CA PRO A 68 5.18 1.11 6.89
C PRO A 68 5.88 -0.26 6.96
N TYR A 69 7.16 -0.32 6.64
CA TYR A 69 7.89 -1.60 6.54
C TYR A 69 9.28 -1.58 7.20
N ILE A 70 9.74 -0.45 7.73
CA ILE A 70 11.08 -0.34 8.33
C ILE A 70 11.09 -1.00 9.71
N PRO A 71 12.02 -1.92 10.00
CA PRO A 71 12.18 -2.50 11.32
C PRO A 71 12.36 -1.43 12.41
N ASN A 72 11.83 -1.67 13.61
CA ASN A 72 11.84 -0.66 14.68
C ASN A 72 13.26 -0.26 15.15
N ASP A 73 14.22 -1.16 15.03
CA ASP A 73 15.62 -0.98 15.43
C ASP A 73 16.52 -0.47 14.31
N GLU A 74 16.01 -0.36 13.09
CA GLU A 74 16.78 0.16 11.97
C GLU A 74 17.00 1.68 12.11
N LYS A 75 18.27 2.10 12.01
CA LYS A 75 18.64 3.51 12.07
C LYS A 75 18.24 4.22 10.78
N LEU A 76 17.50 5.29 10.92
CA LEU A 76 17.09 6.15 9.82
C LEU A 76 18.09 7.31 9.66
N SER A 77 18.06 7.94 8.49
CA SER A 77 18.74 9.23 8.34
C SER A 77 18.10 10.27 9.24
N ILE A 78 18.88 11.24 9.70
CA ILE A 78 18.41 12.31 10.61
C ILE A 78 17.19 13.05 10.02
N GLU A 79 17.16 13.22 8.71
CA GLU A 79 16.07 13.91 8.01
C GLU A 79 14.76 13.11 8.07
N VAL A 80 14.83 11.80 7.80
CA VAL A 80 13.66 10.91 7.86
C VAL A 80 13.16 10.78 9.30
N ASP A 81 14.06 10.49 10.22
CA ASP A 81 13.73 10.28 11.65
C ASP A 81 13.11 11.53 12.31
N LYS A 82 13.52 12.73 11.86
CA LYS A 82 13.07 14.00 12.43
C LYS A 82 11.77 14.54 11.82
N TYR A 83 11.52 14.28 10.55
CA TYR A 83 10.47 14.98 9.81
C TYR A 83 9.35 14.07 9.30
N GLU A 84 9.54 12.75 9.27
CA GLU A 84 8.49 11.84 8.85
C GLU A 84 7.80 11.17 10.05
N PRO A 85 6.47 11.03 10.03
CA PRO A 85 5.74 10.39 11.12
C PRO A 85 6.15 8.92 11.27
N GLU A 86 6.45 8.50 12.50
CA GLU A 86 6.88 7.13 12.82
C GLU A 86 5.84 6.08 12.34
N ILE A 87 4.56 6.42 12.44
CA ILE A 87 3.45 5.58 11.96
C ILE A 87 3.49 5.31 10.44
N ALA A 88 4.15 6.18 9.67
CA ALA A 88 4.31 6.01 8.23
C ALA A 88 5.56 5.19 7.84
N LEU A 89 6.45 4.93 8.80
CA LEU A 89 7.76 4.32 8.56
C LEU A 89 7.88 2.92 9.14
N ARG A 90 7.48 2.74 10.43
CA ARG A 90 7.80 1.54 11.22
C ARG A 90 6.85 0.39 10.95
N GLY A 91 7.39 -0.70 10.40
CA GLY A 91 6.66 -1.94 10.09
C GLY A 91 6.50 -2.89 11.27
N GLY A 92 7.09 -2.55 12.42
CA GLY A 92 7.08 -3.37 13.63
C GLY A 92 8.45 -3.90 14.02
N PRO A 93 8.52 -4.73 15.07
CA PRO A 93 9.76 -5.30 15.58
C PRO A 93 10.38 -6.32 14.62
N LEU A 94 11.62 -6.71 14.89
CA LEU A 94 12.39 -7.72 14.16
C LEU A 94 12.61 -7.35 12.68
N ASP A 95 11.83 -7.94 11.80
CA ASP A 95 11.95 -7.82 10.36
C ASP A 95 11.03 -6.75 9.73
N GLY A 96 10.28 -6.00 10.56
CA GLY A 96 9.35 -4.98 10.08
C GLY A 96 8.14 -5.51 9.31
N MET A 97 7.82 -6.82 9.43
CA MET A 97 6.74 -7.46 8.68
C MET A 97 5.36 -7.38 9.34
N GLN A 98 5.27 -6.89 10.59
CA GLN A 98 3.99 -6.86 11.32
C GLN A 98 2.93 -6.01 10.61
N ILE A 99 3.28 -4.82 10.17
CA ILE A 99 2.34 -3.95 9.44
C ILE A 99 2.13 -4.40 7.99
N PRO A 100 3.16 -4.73 7.19
CA PRO A 100 2.96 -5.31 5.87
C PRO A 100 2.03 -6.52 5.84
N GLN A 101 2.10 -7.40 6.85
CA GLN A 101 1.20 -8.54 6.95
C GLN A 101 -0.26 -8.13 7.09
N GLN A 102 -0.60 -7.10 7.88
CA GLN A 102 -1.96 -6.58 7.99
C GLN A 102 -2.49 -6.06 6.64
N PHE A 103 -1.62 -5.42 5.85
CA PHE A 103 -1.98 -4.98 4.49
C PHE A 103 -2.23 -6.14 3.53
N ILE A 104 -1.46 -7.23 3.65
CA ILE A 104 -1.69 -8.46 2.87
C ILE A 104 -3.03 -9.09 3.26
N GLU A 105 -3.34 -9.21 4.56
CA GLU A 105 -4.61 -9.75 5.06
C GLU A 105 -5.80 -8.89 4.61
N ALA A 106 -5.65 -7.56 4.62
CA ALA A 106 -6.65 -6.65 4.06
C ALA A 106 -6.82 -6.84 2.55
N ALA A 107 -5.74 -6.99 1.80
CA ALA A 107 -5.80 -7.27 0.35
C ALA A 107 -6.50 -8.59 0.06
N GLU A 108 -6.25 -9.64 0.84
CA GLU A 108 -6.97 -10.93 0.72
C GLU A 108 -8.48 -10.78 0.91
N ARG A 109 -8.88 -9.95 1.89
CA ARG A 109 -10.29 -9.69 2.21
C ARG A 109 -10.97 -8.84 1.14
N LEU A 110 -10.27 -7.84 0.63
CA LEU A 110 -10.81 -6.85 -0.31
C LEU A 110 -10.84 -7.34 -1.76
N LEU A 111 -9.89 -8.16 -2.18
CA LEU A 111 -9.79 -8.58 -3.58
C LEU A 111 -10.84 -9.63 -3.95
N LYS A 112 -11.38 -9.47 -5.16
CA LYS A 112 -12.10 -10.53 -5.86
C LYS A 112 -11.13 -11.66 -6.23
N PRO A 113 -11.60 -12.91 -6.45
CA PRO A 113 -10.81 -13.91 -7.15
C PRO A 113 -10.32 -13.37 -8.51
N GLY A 114 -9.05 -13.57 -8.82
CA GLY A 114 -8.40 -12.99 -10.01
C GLY A 114 -7.97 -11.53 -9.86
N GLY A 115 -8.25 -10.88 -8.73
CA GLY A 115 -7.85 -9.50 -8.46
C GLY A 115 -6.35 -9.37 -8.25
N PHE A 116 -5.82 -8.18 -8.57
CA PHE A 116 -4.39 -7.88 -8.55
C PHE A 116 -3.98 -7.15 -7.27
N PHE A 117 -2.92 -7.63 -6.63
CA PHE A 117 -2.27 -6.99 -5.48
C PHE A 117 -0.86 -6.57 -5.81
N ILE A 118 -0.46 -5.39 -5.34
CA ILE A 118 0.93 -4.93 -5.37
C ILE A 118 1.24 -4.18 -4.08
N THR A 119 2.39 -4.49 -3.48
CA THR A 119 2.85 -3.83 -2.26
C THR A 119 4.32 -3.49 -2.32
N GLU A 120 4.67 -2.28 -1.88
CA GLU A 120 6.03 -1.89 -1.61
C GLU A 120 6.54 -2.56 -0.33
N HIS A 121 7.85 -2.78 -0.21
CA HIS A 121 8.49 -3.36 0.95
C HIS A 121 9.99 -3.02 1.01
N HIS A 122 10.63 -3.29 2.15
CA HIS A 122 12.07 -3.20 2.29
C HIS A 122 12.79 -4.21 1.37
N GLU A 123 13.98 -3.87 0.85
CA GLU A 123 14.74 -4.73 -0.07
C GLU A 123 15.00 -6.15 0.45
N ARG A 124 15.06 -6.33 1.78
CA ARG A 124 15.27 -7.62 2.45
C ARG A 124 13.99 -8.42 2.71
N GLN A 125 12.82 -7.84 2.47
CA GLN A 125 11.53 -8.46 2.80
C GLN A 125 10.90 -9.24 1.63
N GLY A 126 11.43 -9.15 0.42
CA GLY A 126 10.83 -9.77 -0.77
C GLY A 126 10.51 -11.27 -0.60
N GLU A 127 11.42 -12.04 0.00
CA GLU A 127 11.18 -13.47 0.26
C GLU A 127 10.08 -13.70 1.30
N LEU A 128 10.06 -12.91 2.38
CA LEU A 128 9.04 -13.01 3.43
C LEU A 128 7.66 -12.66 2.89
N ILE A 129 7.54 -11.59 2.12
CA ILE A 129 6.30 -11.17 1.45
C ILE A 129 5.80 -12.29 0.52
N ARG A 130 6.67 -12.88 -0.32
CA ARG A 130 6.28 -13.99 -1.19
C ARG A 130 5.79 -15.20 -0.40
N LYS A 131 6.43 -15.56 0.70
CA LYS A 131 5.99 -16.68 1.56
C LYS A 131 4.59 -16.45 2.15
N VAL A 132 4.30 -15.22 2.60
CA VAL A 132 2.98 -14.88 3.13
C VAL A 132 1.93 -14.92 2.01
N LEU A 133 2.19 -14.29 0.88
CA LEU A 133 1.27 -14.23 -0.26
C LEU A 133 0.98 -15.61 -0.87
N ALA A 134 1.95 -16.51 -0.91
CA ALA A 134 1.79 -17.83 -1.53
C ALA A 134 0.67 -18.69 -0.92
N LYS A 135 0.17 -18.36 0.26
CA LYS A 135 -0.93 -19.05 0.92
C LYS A 135 -2.25 -18.89 0.15
N ASN A 136 -2.55 -17.69 -0.31
CA ASN A 136 -3.85 -17.32 -0.86
C ASN A 136 -3.80 -16.62 -2.23
N PHE A 137 -2.58 -16.45 -2.78
CA PHE A 137 -2.34 -15.87 -4.10
C PHE A 137 -1.66 -16.89 -5.03
N LEU A 138 -1.73 -16.65 -6.33
CA LEU A 138 -0.88 -17.33 -7.32
C LEU A 138 0.59 -16.96 -7.05
N PRO A 139 1.58 -17.67 -7.63
CA PRO A 139 2.99 -17.43 -7.36
C PRO A 139 3.36 -15.94 -7.44
N PRO A 140 3.76 -15.31 -6.30
CA PRO A 140 4.06 -13.88 -6.27
C PRO A 140 5.38 -13.59 -6.99
N GLN A 141 5.48 -12.36 -7.53
CA GLN A 141 6.68 -11.88 -8.22
C GLN A 141 7.23 -10.64 -7.52
N THR A 142 8.50 -10.65 -7.17
CA THR A 142 9.20 -9.46 -6.65
C THR A 142 9.88 -8.73 -7.81
N HIS A 143 9.81 -7.40 -7.75
CA HIS A 143 10.33 -6.49 -8.76
C HIS A 143 11.32 -5.53 -8.14
N ALA A 144 12.35 -5.18 -8.90
CA ALA A 144 13.33 -4.19 -8.50
C ALA A 144 12.85 -2.76 -8.80
N ASP A 145 13.35 -1.81 -8.01
CA ASP A 145 13.24 -0.39 -8.30
C ASP A 145 14.25 0.05 -9.40
N LEU A 146 14.24 1.35 -9.73
CA LEU A 146 15.14 1.92 -10.74
C LEU A 146 16.62 1.84 -10.35
N THR A 147 16.95 1.54 -9.09
CA THR A 147 18.32 1.33 -8.60
C THR A 147 18.74 -0.14 -8.61
N GLY A 148 17.84 -1.05 -8.99
CA GLY A 148 18.07 -2.50 -9.04
C GLY A 148 17.87 -3.22 -7.71
N ARG A 149 17.27 -2.58 -6.71
CA ARG A 149 16.96 -3.21 -5.41
C ARG A 149 15.54 -3.75 -5.42
N ASP A 150 15.34 -4.94 -4.85
CA ASP A 150 14.00 -5.47 -4.61
C ASP A 150 13.16 -4.46 -3.83
N ARG A 151 12.01 -4.06 -4.39
CA ARG A 151 11.25 -2.95 -3.83
C ARG A 151 9.75 -3.21 -3.70
N PHE A 152 9.18 -4.00 -4.58
CA PHE A 152 7.75 -4.29 -4.52
C PHE A 152 7.44 -5.69 -5.01
N THR A 153 6.37 -6.27 -4.48
CA THR A 153 5.91 -7.62 -4.86
C THR A 153 4.48 -7.54 -5.36
N SER A 154 4.21 -8.20 -6.48
CA SER A 154 2.88 -8.33 -7.06
C SER A 154 2.37 -9.77 -7.00
N ALA A 155 1.04 -9.93 -6.92
CA ALA A 155 0.38 -11.23 -6.90
C ALA A 155 -1.07 -11.14 -7.39
N ILE A 156 -1.65 -12.27 -7.80
CA ILE A 156 -3.05 -12.40 -8.20
C ILE A 156 -3.78 -13.27 -7.16
N ARG A 157 -4.92 -12.80 -6.67
CA ARG A 157 -5.78 -13.50 -5.70
C ARG A 157 -6.34 -14.78 -6.34
N ARG A 158 -6.23 -15.92 -5.64
CA ARG A 158 -6.85 -17.19 -6.07
C ARG A 158 -8.37 -17.13 -5.99
#